data_1f7c1c72a5dd4e44c9e99e27a4cc34b8
#
_entry.id   1f7c1c72a5dd4e44c9e99e27a4cc34b8
#
_cell.length_a   1.000
_cell.length_b   1.000
_cell.length_c   1.000
_cell.angle_alpha   90.00
_cell.angle_beta   90.00
_cell.angle_gamma   90.00
#
_symmetry.space_group_name_H-M   'P 1'
#
loop_
_entity.id
_entity.type
_entity.pdbx_description
1 polymer ?
#
loop_
_entity_poly.entity_id
_entity_poly.type
_entity_poly.pdbx_seq_one_letter_code
_entity_poly.pdbx_strand_id
1 'polypeptide(L)'
;MAIEAQESAEGRREKVAFLIEHLLTEMPAYREEAEHVPDVEQAQRDFLRALMNVRPPIPLQAEFLRVQDALLTEEREARGVVNGAALPTVAEERCTTMARGAASGAGMDTADENFVLWQGDITRLAVDAIVNAANSALLGCFVPLHRCIDNAIHSAAGLALRAACDEIMREQGHPEPAGRAKITPGFNLPARYVLHTVGPIIAPVGSPVHEPGIFAGVTHEAQQCLASCYRACLDLATEHGLTSVAFCCISTGEFHYPPQEAAETAVATCRAWLQAHDASMRIVFNVFKDEDLAIYRRIFQL
;
A
#
# COMPACT_ATOMS: atom_id res chain seq x y z
N MET A 1 32.42 13.86 0.98
CA MET A 1 31.16 14.10 1.73
C MET A 1 30.39 15.34 1.23
N ALA A 2 30.89 16.58 1.38
CA ALA A 2 30.15 17.78 0.90
C ALA A 2 30.06 17.85 -0.63
N ILE A 3 31.12 17.53 -1.36
CA ILE A 3 31.15 17.51 -2.83
C ILE A 3 30.26 16.39 -3.36
N GLU A 4 30.33 15.19 -2.82
CA GLU A 4 29.49 14.05 -3.20
C GLU A 4 27.99 14.32 -2.94
N ALA A 5 27.66 15.02 -1.85
CA ALA A 5 26.27 15.41 -1.56
C ALA A 5 25.77 16.47 -2.55
N GLN A 6 26.63 17.37 -3.02
CA GLN A 6 26.30 18.40 -4.00
C GLN A 6 26.12 17.79 -5.40
N GLU A 7 27.01 16.90 -5.83
CA GLU A 7 26.89 16.15 -7.10
C GLU A 7 25.65 15.27 -7.12
N SER A 8 25.30 14.62 -5.99
CA SER A 8 24.06 13.83 -5.84
C SER A 8 22.79 14.70 -5.93
N ALA A 9 22.80 15.91 -5.35
CA ALA A 9 21.67 16.83 -5.41
C ALA A 9 21.48 17.41 -6.82
N GLU A 10 22.56 17.76 -7.51
CA GLU A 10 22.52 18.23 -8.89
C GLU A 10 22.00 17.17 -9.85
N GLY A 11 22.51 15.93 -9.75
CA GLY A 11 22.03 14.79 -10.53
C GLY A 11 20.56 14.43 -10.26
N ARG A 12 20.06 14.67 -9.04
CA ARG A 12 18.63 14.49 -8.73
C ARG A 12 17.77 15.55 -9.41
N ARG A 13 18.18 16.82 -9.37
CA ARG A 13 17.49 17.92 -10.07
C ARG A 13 17.40 17.68 -11.57
N GLU A 14 18.49 17.22 -12.20
CA GLU A 14 18.50 16.88 -13.62
C GLU A 14 17.50 15.77 -13.96
N LYS A 15 17.44 14.70 -13.14
CA LYS A 15 16.46 13.62 -13.33
C LYS A 15 15.03 14.15 -13.22
N VAL A 16 14.72 14.96 -12.20
CA VAL A 16 13.39 15.55 -12.01
C VAL A 16 13.01 16.44 -13.19
N ALA A 17 13.91 17.31 -13.66
CA ALA A 17 13.66 18.20 -14.80
C ALA A 17 13.42 17.39 -16.10
N PHE A 18 14.22 16.37 -16.37
CA PHE A 18 14.04 15.48 -17.52
C PHE A 18 12.67 14.80 -17.51
N LEU A 19 12.27 14.25 -16.35
CA LEU A 19 11.00 13.55 -16.21
C LEU A 19 9.79 14.50 -16.36
N ILE A 20 9.88 15.71 -15.79
CA ILE A 20 8.84 16.74 -15.95
C ILE A 20 8.70 17.12 -17.43
N GLU A 21 9.78 17.47 -18.13
CA GLU A 21 9.71 17.88 -19.54
C GLU A 21 9.13 16.75 -20.42
N HIS A 22 9.51 15.49 -20.14
CA HIS A 22 8.96 14.34 -20.84
C HIS A 22 7.45 14.24 -20.63
N LEU A 23 6.97 14.32 -19.38
CA LEU A 23 5.55 14.26 -19.06
C LEU A 23 4.77 15.45 -19.61
N LEU A 24 5.35 16.66 -19.65
CA LEU A 24 4.74 17.84 -20.28
C LEU A 24 4.65 17.71 -21.81
N THR A 25 5.51 16.90 -22.43
CA THR A 25 5.37 16.58 -23.86
C THR A 25 4.19 15.65 -24.11
N GLU A 26 3.96 14.69 -23.22
CA GLU A 26 2.79 13.79 -23.28
C GLU A 26 1.49 14.49 -22.84
N MET A 27 1.57 15.42 -21.90
CA MET A 27 0.43 16.12 -21.28
C MET A 27 0.58 17.65 -21.36
N PRO A 28 0.52 18.25 -22.57
CA PRO A 28 0.80 19.67 -22.76
C PRO A 28 -0.16 20.62 -22.04
N ALA A 29 -1.32 20.14 -21.59
CA ALA A 29 -2.28 20.92 -20.80
C ALA A 29 -1.70 21.41 -19.44
N TYR A 30 -0.65 20.76 -18.92
CA TYR A 30 -0.01 21.14 -17.64
C TYR A 30 1.17 22.12 -17.80
N ARG A 31 1.46 22.62 -19.03
CA ARG A 31 2.59 23.54 -19.25
C ARG A 31 2.40 24.89 -18.56
N GLU A 32 1.20 25.44 -18.57
CA GLU A 32 0.89 26.70 -17.86
C GLU A 32 1.08 26.54 -16.34
N GLU A 33 0.68 25.42 -15.76
CA GLU A 33 0.90 25.13 -14.35
C GLU A 33 2.41 24.99 -14.04
N ALA A 34 3.17 24.34 -14.91
CA ALA A 34 4.62 24.18 -14.78
C ALA A 34 5.36 25.50 -14.68
N GLU A 35 4.96 26.55 -15.43
CA GLU A 35 5.55 27.89 -15.39
C GLU A 35 5.41 28.57 -14.02
N HIS A 36 4.43 28.15 -13.21
CA HIS A 36 4.16 28.71 -11.89
C HIS A 36 4.78 27.89 -10.74
N VAL A 37 5.35 26.71 -11.03
CA VAL A 37 6.02 25.89 -10.01
C VAL A 37 7.35 26.52 -9.60
N PRO A 38 7.55 26.83 -8.31
CA PRO A 38 8.82 27.41 -7.85
C PRO A 38 10.02 26.55 -8.18
N ASP A 39 11.16 27.18 -8.52
CA ASP A 39 12.45 26.48 -8.71
C ASP A 39 13.06 26.10 -7.34
N VAL A 40 12.34 25.26 -6.61
CA VAL A 40 12.72 24.68 -5.33
C VAL A 40 12.61 23.18 -5.46
N GLU A 41 13.62 22.44 -5.02
CA GLU A 41 13.72 20.98 -5.20
C GLU A 41 12.43 20.25 -4.80
N GLN A 42 11.87 20.56 -3.63
CA GLN A 42 10.66 19.92 -3.15
C GLN A 42 9.43 20.25 -4.02
N ALA A 43 9.29 21.51 -4.46
CA ALA A 43 8.17 21.90 -5.32
C ALA A 43 8.22 21.21 -6.69
N GLN A 44 9.41 21.14 -7.30
CA GLN A 44 9.62 20.43 -8.56
C GLN A 44 9.37 18.92 -8.41
N ARG A 45 9.81 18.33 -7.29
CA ARG A 45 9.56 16.90 -7.02
C ARG A 45 8.08 16.61 -6.76
N ASP A 46 7.37 17.50 -6.07
CA ASP A 46 5.92 17.36 -5.86
C ASP A 46 5.15 17.53 -7.17
N PHE A 47 5.56 18.46 -8.02
CA PHE A 47 4.96 18.63 -9.34
C PHE A 47 5.19 17.40 -10.23
N LEU A 48 6.40 16.84 -10.25
CA LEU A 48 6.67 15.55 -10.92
C LEU A 48 5.73 14.46 -10.42
N ARG A 49 5.56 14.34 -9.09
CA ARG A 49 4.64 13.35 -8.53
C ARG A 49 3.20 13.61 -8.97
N ALA A 50 2.76 14.88 -8.99
CA ALA A 50 1.44 15.25 -9.44
C ALA A 50 1.19 14.83 -10.91
N LEU A 51 2.15 15.11 -11.80
CA LEU A 51 2.10 14.68 -13.20
C LEU A 51 2.06 13.14 -13.33
N MET A 52 2.90 12.42 -12.58
CA MET A 52 2.87 10.95 -12.56
C MET A 52 1.54 10.40 -12.04
N ASN A 53 0.89 11.09 -11.09
CA ASN A 53 -0.42 10.65 -10.59
C ASN A 53 -1.52 10.76 -11.65
N VAL A 54 -1.52 11.81 -12.46
CA VAL A 54 -2.57 12.05 -13.47
C VAL A 54 -2.27 11.42 -14.84
N ARG A 55 -1.03 10.95 -15.07
CA ARG A 55 -0.66 10.36 -16.35
C ARG A 55 -1.49 9.10 -16.65
N PRO A 56 -2.16 9.02 -17.81
CA PRO A 56 -2.88 7.81 -18.22
C PRO A 56 -1.91 6.64 -18.46
N PRO A 57 -2.38 5.38 -18.50
CA PRO A 57 -1.56 4.18 -18.72
C PRO A 57 -1.19 4.03 -20.23
N ILE A 58 -0.51 5.02 -20.78
CA ILE A 58 0.03 4.96 -22.15
C ILE A 58 1.44 4.32 -22.13
N PRO A 59 1.92 3.80 -23.28
CA PRO A 59 3.22 3.15 -23.35
C PRO A 59 4.35 4.02 -22.78
N LEU A 60 5.28 3.40 -22.08
CA LEU A 60 6.41 4.05 -21.44
C LEU A 60 7.66 3.91 -22.31
N GLN A 61 8.41 5.00 -22.46
CA GLN A 61 9.70 4.98 -23.14
C GLN A 61 10.77 4.42 -22.20
N ALA A 62 11.67 3.60 -22.74
CA ALA A 62 12.73 2.96 -21.96
C ALA A 62 13.65 3.96 -21.25
N GLU A 63 13.94 5.09 -21.88
CA GLU A 63 14.77 6.14 -21.28
C GLU A 63 14.07 6.82 -20.10
N PHE A 64 12.77 7.12 -20.22
CA PHE A 64 11.98 7.64 -19.13
C PHE A 64 11.99 6.69 -17.92
N LEU A 65 11.72 5.39 -18.16
CA LEU A 65 11.75 4.38 -17.09
C LEU A 65 13.12 4.33 -16.41
N ARG A 66 14.21 4.30 -17.17
CA ARG A 66 15.56 4.25 -16.61
C ARG A 66 15.85 5.44 -15.68
N VAL A 67 15.44 6.66 -16.07
CA VAL A 67 15.66 7.87 -15.26
C VAL A 67 14.74 7.88 -14.04
N GLN A 68 13.47 7.51 -14.21
CA GLN A 68 12.51 7.37 -13.12
C GLN A 68 12.98 6.36 -12.08
N ASP A 69 13.40 5.18 -12.52
CA ASP A 69 13.80 4.09 -11.62
C ASP A 69 15.08 4.46 -10.85
N ALA A 70 16.02 5.17 -11.48
CA ALA A 70 17.18 5.72 -10.79
C ALA A 70 16.76 6.71 -9.68
N LEU A 71 15.86 7.67 -9.99
CA LEU A 71 15.35 8.63 -9.01
C LEU A 71 14.64 7.95 -7.85
N LEU A 72 13.69 7.03 -8.14
CA LEU A 72 12.91 6.36 -7.12
C LEU A 72 13.76 5.41 -6.24
N THR A 73 14.80 4.80 -6.82
CA THR A 73 15.77 3.99 -6.07
C THR A 73 16.55 4.85 -5.09
N GLU A 74 17.08 5.99 -5.51
CA GLU A 74 17.78 6.94 -4.64
C GLU A 74 16.87 7.43 -3.50
N GLU A 75 15.61 7.75 -3.80
CA GLU A 75 14.63 8.17 -2.80
C GLU A 75 14.28 7.06 -1.81
N ARG A 76 14.15 5.82 -2.29
CA ARG A 76 13.93 4.64 -1.44
C ARG A 76 15.09 4.43 -0.47
N GLU A 77 16.33 4.50 -0.96
CA GLU A 77 17.54 4.34 -0.16
C GLU A 77 17.67 5.46 0.88
N ALA A 78 17.41 6.71 0.49
CA ALA A 78 17.46 7.86 1.39
C ALA A 78 16.40 7.78 2.50
N ARG A 79 15.19 7.28 2.21
CA ARG A 79 14.14 7.05 3.22
C ARG A 79 14.44 5.86 4.14
N GLY A 80 15.34 4.98 3.72
CA GLY A 80 15.69 3.74 4.40
C GLY A 80 14.65 2.64 4.20
N VAL A 81 15.14 1.42 4.08
CA VAL A 81 14.33 0.20 3.95
C VAL A 81 14.21 -0.48 5.30
N VAL A 82 13.01 -0.97 5.61
CA VAL A 82 12.72 -1.71 6.84
C VAL A 82 12.63 -3.20 6.51
N ASN A 83 13.51 -3.99 7.11
CA ASN A 83 13.47 -5.44 6.93
C ASN A 83 12.28 -6.03 7.72
N GLY A 84 11.25 -6.45 7.02
CA GLY A 84 10.05 -7.04 7.63
C GLY A 84 10.32 -8.33 8.41
N ALA A 85 11.36 -9.09 8.05
CA ALA A 85 11.74 -10.30 8.77
C ALA A 85 12.38 -10.01 10.15
N ALA A 86 12.94 -8.81 10.33
CA ALA A 86 13.57 -8.39 11.57
C ALA A 86 12.61 -7.71 12.57
N LEU A 87 11.37 -7.45 12.17
CA LEU A 87 10.36 -6.88 13.07
C LEU A 87 9.93 -7.93 14.11
N PRO A 88 9.70 -7.56 15.37
CA PRO A 88 9.22 -8.50 16.38
C PRO A 88 7.80 -8.98 16.06
N THR A 89 7.52 -10.23 16.37
CA THR A 89 6.16 -10.75 16.31
C THR A 89 5.33 -10.26 17.50
N VAL A 90 4.02 -10.36 17.39
CA VAL A 90 3.08 -10.05 18.48
C VAL A 90 3.40 -10.91 19.71
N ALA A 91 3.75 -12.19 19.52
CA ALA A 91 4.15 -13.07 20.60
C ALA A 91 5.42 -12.56 21.31
N GLU A 92 6.44 -12.13 20.55
CA GLU A 92 7.71 -11.61 21.10
C GLU A 92 7.49 -10.26 21.83
N GLU A 93 6.69 -9.35 21.27
CA GLU A 93 6.36 -8.08 21.94
C GLU A 93 5.60 -8.30 23.24
N ARG A 94 4.63 -9.23 23.24
CA ARG A 94 3.87 -9.57 24.44
C ARG A 94 4.77 -10.15 25.53
N CYS A 95 5.68 -11.08 25.18
CA CYS A 95 6.67 -11.62 26.13
C CYS A 95 7.53 -10.50 26.74
N THR A 96 7.96 -9.55 25.93
CA THR A 96 8.76 -8.40 26.39
C THR A 96 7.97 -7.51 27.36
N THR A 97 6.69 -7.28 27.07
CA THR A 97 5.78 -6.47 27.91
C THR A 97 5.48 -7.15 29.25
N MET A 98 5.23 -8.47 29.21
CA MET A 98 5.03 -9.29 30.44
C MET A 98 6.27 -9.29 31.32
N ALA A 99 7.47 -9.45 30.75
CA ALA A 99 8.73 -9.41 31.51
C ALA A 99 8.97 -8.06 32.21
N ARG A 100 8.34 -6.98 31.72
CA ARG A 100 8.34 -5.64 32.34
C ARG A 100 7.22 -5.43 33.36
N GLY A 101 6.39 -6.45 33.65
CA GLY A 101 5.34 -6.41 34.67
C GLY A 101 4.05 -5.70 34.26
N ALA A 102 3.83 -5.46 32.94
CA ALA A 102 2.72 -4.64 32.44
C ALA A 102 1.50 -5.43 31.91
N ALA A 103 1.51 -6.77 31.86
CA ALA A 103 0.43 -7.55 31.29
C ALA A 103 0.00 -8.73 32.15
N SER A 104 -1.31 -9.00 32.19
CA SER A 104 -1.91 -10.19 32.79
C SER A 104 -1.96 -11.33 31.77
N GLY A 105 -1.66 -12.57 32.20
CA GLY A 105 -1.52 -13.75 31.32
C GLY A 105 -2.81 -14.20 30.65
N ALA A 106 -3.13 -13.61 29.49
CA ALA A 106 -4.03 -14.23 28.52
C ALA A 106 -3.24 -15.31 27.76
N GLY A 107 -3.88 -16.44 27.47
CA GLY A 107 -3.25 -17.55 26.75
C GLY A 107 -2.67 -17.07 25.40
N MET A 108 -1.47 -17.52 25.06
CA MET A 108 -0.85 -17.26 23.77
C MET A 108 -1.59 -18.03 22.67
N ASP A 109 -2.02 -17.30 21.64
CA ASP A 109 -2.52 -17.90 20.42
C ASP A 109 -1.31 -18.19 19.50
N THR A 110 -1.22 -19.37 18.93
CA THR A 110 -0.13 -19.76 18.02
C THR A 110 -0.02 -18.87 16.79
N ALA A 111 -1.14 -18.26 16.34
CA ALA A 111 -1.13 -17.29 15.25
C ALA A 111 -0.33 -16.02 15.57
N ASP A 112 -0.19 -15.66 16.85
CA ASP A 112 0.56 -14.48 17.30
C ASP A 112 2.09 -14.59 17.01
N GLU A 113 2.59 -15.81 16.78
CA GLU A 113 3.96 -16.06 16.30
C GLU A 113 4.17 -15.65 14.84
N ASN A 114 3.08 -15.55 14.06
CA ASN A 114 3.10 -15.16 12.66
C ASN A 114 2.70 -13.69 12.43
N PHE A 115 2.09 -13.05 13.42
CA PHE A 115 1.64 -11.68 13.33
C PHE A 115 2.72 -10.70 13.76
N VAL A 116 2.78 -9.59 13.02
CA VAL A 116 3.61 -8.42 13.32
C VAL A 116 2.72 -7.19 13.29
N LEU A 117 2.84 -6.32 14.28
CA LEU A 117 2.25 -4.99 14.26
C LEU A 117 3.35 -3.96 14.02
N TRP A 118 3.24 -3.21 12.92
CA TRP A 118 4.24 -2.20 12.61
C TRP A 118 3.61 -0.89 12.18
N GLN A 119 4.05 0.22 12.80
CA GLN A 119 3.62 1.57 12.43
C GLN A 119 4.67 2.22 11.53
N GLY A 120 4.26 2.61 10.33
CA GLY A 120 5.13 3.31 9.39
C GLY A 120 4.61 3.31 7.96
N ASP A 121 5.45 3.82 7.08
CA ASP A 121 5.17 3.87 5.63
C ASP A 121 5.41 2.49 5.00
N ILE A 122 4.35 1.83 4.57
CA ILE A 122 4.37 0.49 3.97
C ILE A 122 5.29 0.40 2.75
N THR A 123 5.50 1.51 2.03
CA THR A 123 6.38 1.57 0.86
C THR A 123 7.87 1.39 1.21
N ARG A 124 8.21 1.33 2.50
CA ARG A 124 9.56 1.08 3.01
C ARG A 124 9.78 -0.37 3.44
N LEU A 125 8.74 -1.21 3.47
CA LEU A 125 8.84 -2.59 3.94
C LEU A 125 9.45 -3.51 2.90
N ALA A 126 10.54 -4.18 3.26
CA ALA A 126 11.08 -5.32 2.55
C ALA A 126 10.42 -6.60 3.05
N VAL A 127 9.37 -7.00 2.36
CA VAL A 127 8.60 -8.25 2.53
C VAL A 127 8.35 -8.85 1.14
N ASP A 128 7.81 -10.08 1.07
CA ASP A 128 7.48 -10.64 -0.25
C ASP A 128 6.39 -9.83 -0.95
N ALA A 129 5.32 -9.45 -0.24
CA ALA A 129 4.28 -8.61 -0.81
C ALA A 129 3.74 -7.56 0.18
N ILE A 130 3.41 -6.39 -0.35
CA ILE A 130 2.56 -5.40 0.33
C ILE A 130 1.18 -5.38 -0.31
N VAL A 131 0.15 -5.09 0.49
CA VAL A 131 -1.23 -4.98 0.00
C VAL A 131 -1.59 -3.54 -0.28
N ASN A 132 -2.08 -3.29 -1.48
CA ASN A 132 -2.67 -2.02 -1.91
C ASN A 132 -4.19 -2.09 -1.79
N ALA A 133 -4.79 -1.19 -1.01
CA ALA A 133 -6.23 -0.96 -1.00
C ALA A 133 -6.58 -0.05 -2.19
N ALA A 134 -6.90 -0.69 -3.30
CA ALA A 134 -7.12 -0.08 -4.60
C ALA A 134 -8.59 0.29 -4.85
N ASN A 135 -8.84 1.09 -5.86
CA ASN A 135 -10.15 1.26 -6.47
C ASN A 135 -10.42 0.16 -7.53
N SER A 136 -11.66 0.04 -8.00
CA SER A 136 -12.06 -1.01 -8.94
C SER A 136 -11.43 -0.93 -10.34
N ALA A 137 -10.81 0.21 -10.69
CA ALA A 137 -10.05 0.34 -11.94
C ALA A 137 -8.62 -0.23 -11.81
N LEU A 138 -8.09 -0.38 -10.60
CA LEU A 138 -6.72 -0.79 -10.24
C LEU A 138 -5.60 0.11 -10.81
N LEU A 139 -5.93 1.22 -11.46
CA LEU A 139 -4.96 2.09 -12.14
C LEU A 139 -4.28 3.11 -11.21
N GLY A 140 -4.47 2.98 -9.91
CA GLY A 140 -3.99 3.94 -8.92
C GLY A 140 -4.95 5.13 -8.74
N CYS A 141 -4.57 6.03 -7.84
CA CYS A 141 -5.32 7.25 -7.58
C CYS A 141 -4.85 8.38 -8.50
N PHE A 142 -5.78 8.93 -9.31
CA PHE A 142 -5.50 10.03 -10.24
C PHE A 142 -5.62 11.42 -9.62
N VAL A 143 -5.88 11.53 -8.31
CA VAL A 143 -5.90 12.83 -7.63
C VAL A 143 -4.45 13.25 -7.32
N PRO A 144 -3.97 14.40 -7.83
CA PRO A 144 -2.61 14.86 -7.61
C PRO A 144 -2.27 14.96 -6.12
N LEU A 145 -1.14 14.39 -5.71
CA LEU A 145 -0.61 14.44 -4.35
C LEU A 145 -1.57 13.92 -3.26
N HIS A 146 -2.57 13.14 -3.63
CA HIS A 146 -3.53 12.58 -2.67
C HIS A 146 -2.81 11.71 -1.63
N ARG A 147 -3.27 11.79 -0.38
CA ARG A 147 -2.64 11.11 0.76
C ARG A 147 -3.26 9.74 1.05
N CYS A 148 -3.79 9.05 0.04
CA CYS A 148 -4.24 7.68 0.18
C CYS A 148 -3.11 6.67 -0.08
N ILE A 149 -3.33 5.45 0.40
CA ILE A 149 -2.35 4.37 0.26
C ILE A 149 -2.11 4.00 -1.20
N ASP A 150 -3.15 4.01 -2.03
CA ASP A 150 -3.07 3.72 -3.47
C ASP A 150 -2.15 4.71 -4.19
N ASN A 151 -2.29 6.03 -3.91
CA ASN A 151 -1.39 7.06 -4.45
C ASN A 151 0.05 6.87 -3.94
N ALA A 152 0.25 6.54 -2.67
CA ALA A 152 1.57 6.36 -2.07
C ALA A 152 2.31 5.18 -2.71
N ILE A 153 1.64 4.02 -2.85
CA ILE A 153 2.22 2.81 -3.45
C ILE A 153 2.55 3.04 -4.92
N HIS A 154 1.60 3.58 -5.72
CA HIS A 154 1.84 3.87 -7.13
C HIS A 154 2.96 4.90 -7.34
N SER A 155 3.04 5.92 -6.49
CA SER A 155 4.11 6.94 -6.56
C SER A 155 5.50 6.35 -6.24
N ALA A 156 5.58 5.43 -5.28
CA ALA A 156 6.84 4.80 -4.88
C ALA A 156 7.28 3.68 -5.83
N ALA A 157 6.33 2.94 -6.40
CA ALA A 157 6.60 1.90 -7.38
C ALA A 157 6.99 2.47 -8.76
N GLY A 158 6.45 3.63 -9.13
CA GLY A 158 6.62 4.25 -10.45
C GLY A 158 5.55 3.84 -11.46
N LEU A 159 5.62 4.44 -12.65
CA LEU A 159 4.57 4.30 -13.68
C LEU A 159 4.46 2.88 -14.27
N ALA A 160 5.49 2.06 -14.14
CA ALA A 160 5.46 0.66 -14.58
C ALA A 160 4.39 -0.15 -13.81
N LEU A 161 4.11 0.18 -12.53
CA LEU A 161 3.05 -0.46 -11.76
C LEU A 161 1.67 -0.20 -12.39
N ARG A 162 1.38 1.05 -12.78
CA ARG A 162 0.12 1.39 -13.47
C ARG A 162 0.00 0.69 -14.81
N ALA A 163 1.08 0.58 -15.56
CA ALA A 163 1.09 -0.13 -16.84
C ALA A 163 0.78 -1.62 -16.67
N ALA A 164 1.37 -2.27 -15.66
CA ALA A 164 1.08 -3.68 -15.35
C ALA A 164 -0.39 -3.87 -14.90
N CYS A 165 -0.91 -2.98 -14.08
CA CYS A 165 -2.34 -3.00 -13.71
C CYS A 165 -3.25 -2.83 -14.92
N ASP A 166 -2.94 -1.90 -15.83
CA ASP A 166 -3.71 -1.65 -17.05
C ASP A 166 -3.76 -2.89 -17.96
N GLU A 167 -2.66 -3.61 -18.09
CA GLU A 167 -2.61 -4.87 -18.85
C GLU A 167 -3.57 -5.91 -18.25
N ILE A 168 -3.51 -6.13 -16.94
CA ILE A 168 -4.41 -7.03 -16.22
C ILE A 168 -5.87 -6.62 -16.41
N MET A 169 -6.18 -5.33 -16.27
CA MET A 169 -7.56 -4.84 -16.36
C MET A 169 -8.11 -4.86 -17.79
N ARG A 170 -7.26 -4.64 -18.79
CA ARG A 170 -7.67 -4.81 -20.21
C ARG A 170 -7.93 -6.27 -20.56
N GLU A 171 -7.14 -7.21 -20.06
CA GLU A 171 -7.39 -8.63 -20.24
C GLU A 171 -8.67 -9.07 -19.53
N GLN A 172 -8.93 -8.55 -18.34
CA GLN A 172 -10.14 -8.85 -17.58
C GLN A 172 -11.42 -8.27 -18.24
N GLY A 173 -11.34 -7.08 -18.83
CA GLY A 173 -12.43 -6.43 -19.57
C GLY A 173 -13.59 -5.87 -18.72
N HIS A 174 -13.46 -5.85 -17.39
CA HIS A 174 -14.44 -5.27 -16.45
C HIS A 174 -13.75 -4.78 -15.17
N PRO A 175 -14.37 -3.85 -14.39
CA PRO A 175 -13.82 -3.41 -13.12
C PRO A 175 -13.57 -4.57 -12.15
N GLU A 176 -12.54 -4.45 -11.30
CA GLU A 176 -12.22 -5.44 -10.28
C GLU A 176 -13.33 -5.46 -9.21
N PRO A 177 -13.96 -6.62 -8.96
CA PRO A 177 -14.96 -6.74 -7.91
C PRO A 177 -14.36 -6.59 -6.51
N ALA A 178 -15.12 -6.01 -5.58
CA ALA A 178 -14.74 -5.96 -4.18
C ALA A 178 -14.57 -7.38 -3.60
N GLY A 179 -13.59 -7.56 -2.73
CA GLY A 179 -13.26 -8.85 -2.09
C GLY A 179 -12.36 -9.77 -2.92
N ARG A 180 -11.86 -9.33 -4.07
CA ARG A 180 -10.90 -10.03 -4.91
C ARG A 180 -9.51 -9.43 -4.80
N ALA A 181 -8.49 -10.14 -5.34
CA ALA A 181 -7.12 -9.66 -5.38
C ALA A 181 -6.44 -9.95 -6.73
N LYS A 182 -5.48 -9.09 -7.10
CA LYS A 182 -4.56 -9.23 -8.22
C LYS A 182 -3.14 -9.05 -7.72
N ILE A 183 -2.16 -9.59 -8.43
CA ILE A 183 -0.74 -9.45 -8.09
C ILE A 183 0.04 -8.81 -9.23
N THR A 184 0.95 -7.91 -8.89
CA THR A 184 1.93 -7.32 -9.82
C THR A 184 3.32 -7.36 -9.18
N PRO A 185 4.40 -7.24 -9.97
CA PRO A 185 5.72 -6.92 -9.42
C PRO A 185 5.70 -5.62 -8.61
N GLY A 186 6.62 -5.50 -7.64
CA GLY A 186 6.76 -4.31 -6.79
C GLY A 186 7.53 -3.16 -7.43
N PHE A 187 8.21 -3.40 -8.57
CA PHE A 187 9.04 -2.42 -9.29
C PHE A 187 10.05 -1.74 -8.37
N ASN A 188 9.95 -0.40 -8.16
CA ASN A 188 10.90 0.35 -7.31
C ASN A 188 10.65 0.21 -5.80
N LEU A 189 9.63 -0.53 -5.37
CA LEU A 189 9.40 -0.83 -3.96
C LEU A 189 10.44 -1.82 -3.41
N PRO A 190 10.72 -1.81 -2.09
CA PRO A 190 11.48 -2.88 -1.45
C PRO A 190 10.75 -4.23 -1.47
N ALA A 191 9.42 -4.22 -1.45
CA ALA A 191 8.58 -5.41 -1.58
C ALA A 191 8.68 -5.98 -2.99
N ARG A 192 8.74 -7.32 -3.10
CA ARG A 192 8.86 -8.00 -4.41
C ARG A 192 7.59 -7.88 -5.24
N TYR A 193 6.44 -7.87 -4.58
CA TYR A 193 5.11 -7.84 -5.21
C TYR A 193 4.19 -6.85 -4.53
N VAL A 194 3.16 -6.43 -5.27
CA VAL A 194 2.00 -5.71 -4.74
C VAL A 194 0.75 -6.57 -4.98
N LEU A 195 0.00 -6.81 -3.91
CA LEU A 195 -1.33 -7.43 -3.97
C LEU A 195 -2.36 -6.32 -3.96
N HIS A 196 -3.10 -6.17 -5.05
CA HIS A 196 -4.14 -5.15 -5.18
C HIS A 196 -5.49 -5.75 -4.84
N THR A 197 -6.21 -5.17 -3.87
CA THR A 197 -7.56 -5.60 -3.50
C THR A 197 -8.50 -4.41 -3.39
N VAL A 198 -9.76 -4.61 -3.75
CA VAL A 198 -10.81 -3.60 -3.64
C VAL A 198 -11.66 -3.94 -2.43
N GLY A 199 -11.60 -3.09 -1.41
CA GLY A 199 -12.39 -3.27 -0.20
C GLY A 199 -13.82 -2.76 -0.35
N PRO A 200 -14.72 -3.07 0.62
CA PRO A 200 -16.07 -2.52 0.66
C PRO A 200 -16.07 -1.01 0.94
N ILE A 201 -16.99 -0.30 0.29
CA ILE A 201 -17.29 1.10 0.54
C ILE A 201 -18.49 1.18 1.50
N ILE A 202 -18.35 1.94 2.58
CA ILE A 202 -19.42 2.13 3.56
C ILE A 202 -20.08 3.48 3.36
N ALA A 203 -21.30 3.46 2.82
CA ALA A 203 -22.18 4.62 2.74
C ALA A 203 -22.94 4.82 4.08
N PRO A 204 -23.44 6.03 4.38
CA PRO A 204 -24.28 6.27 5.55
C PRO A 204 -25.49 5.31 5.59
N VAL A 205 -25.90 4.93 6.81
CA VAL A 205 -27.08 4.06 7.00
C VAL A 205 -28.33 4.71 6.39
N GLY A 206 -29.05 3.92 5.59
CA GLY A 206 -30.24 4.39 4.87
C GLY A 206 -29.96 5.03 3.50
N SER A 207 -28.70 5.11 3.08
CA SER A 207 -28.36 5.54 1.71
C SER A 207 -28.89 4.53 0.69
N PRO A 208 -29.43 4.99 -0.47
CA PRO A 208 -29.72 4.11 -1.58
C PRO A 208 -28.41 3.62 -2.19
N VAL A 209 -28.15 2.33 -2.08
CA VAL A 209 -26.95 1.68 -2.65
C VAL A 209 -27.42 0.67 -3.69
N HIS A 210 -26.87 0.79 -4.89
CA HIS A 210 -27.24 -0.05 -6.04
C HIS A 210 -26.01 -0.69 -6.70
N GLU A 211 -24.80 -0.26 -6.30
CA GLU A 211 -23.56 -0.76 -6.90
C GLU A 211 -22.97 -1.88 -6.03
N PRO A 212 -22.46 -2.96 -6.64
CA PRO A 212 -21.76 -4.01 -5.91
C PRO A 212 -20.54 -3.47 -5.15
N GLY A 213 -20.36 -3.93 -3.93
CA GLY A 213 -19.24 -3.49 -3.08
C GLY A 213 -19.50 -2.21 -2.28
N ILE A 214 -20.66 -1.55 -2.45
CA ILE A 214 -21.12 -0.43 -1.62
C ILE A 214 -22.22 -0.92 -0.67
N PHE A 215 -22.10 -0.55 0.61
CA PHE A 215 -23.00 -1.02 1.67
C PHE A 215 -23.52 0.16 2.51
N ALA A 216 -24.79 0.15 2.84
CA ALA A 216 -25.40 1.15 3.74
C ALA A 216 -25.12 0.79 5.21
N GLY A 217 -23.99 1.23 5.72
CA GLY A 217 -23.48 0.86 7.04
C GLY A 217 -22.68 -0.44 7.03
N VAL A 218 -22.14 -0.81 8.19
CA VAL A 218 -21.38 -2.06 8.36
C VAL A 218 -22.36 -3.24 8.52
N THR A 219 -22.73 -3.83 7.40
CA THR A 219 -23.57 -5.03 7.37
C THR A 219 -22.72 -6.31 7.46
N HIS A 220 -23.37 -7.45 7.66
CA HIS A 220 -22.68 -8.75 7.62
C HIS A 220 -22.02 -9.00 6.25
N GLU A 221 -22.68 -8.60 5.15
CA GLU A 221 -22.15 -8.70 3.79
C GLU A 221 -20.92 -7.80 3.61
N ALA A 222 -20.92 -6.58 4.16
CA ALA A 222 -19.77 -5.70 4.16
C ALA A 222 -18.58 -6.32 4.91
N GLN A 223 -18.84 -6.92 6.06
CA GLN A 223 -17.83 -7.63 6.85
C GLN A 223 -17.28 -8.84 6.09
N GLN A 224 -18.15 -9.64 5.46
CA GLN A 224 -17.72 -10.76 4.62
C GLN A 224 -16.91 -10.31 3.42
N CYS A 225 -17.27 -9.19 2.78
CA CYS A 225 -16.54 -8.60 1.68
C CYS A 225 -15.12 -8.17 2.12
N LEU A 226 -14.99 -7.48 3.27
CA LEU A 226 -13.70 -7.10 3.82
C LEU A 226 -12.86 -8.34 4.17
N ALA A 227 -13.44 -9.34 4.82
CA ALA A 227 -12.78 -10.61 5.12
C ALA A 227 -12.30 -11.33 3.83
N SER A 228 -13.06 -11.23 2.73
CA SER A 228 -12.67 -11.80 1.44
C SER A 228 -11.43 -11.12 0.85
N CYS A 229 -11.23 -9.80 1.06
CA CYS A 229 -10.00 -9.12 0.65
C CYS A 229 -8.75 -9.75 1.29
N TYR A 230 -8.80 -9.98 2.60
CA TYR A 230 -7.68 -10.60 3.32
C TYR A 230 -7.43 -12.04 2.85
N ARG A 231 -8.49 -12.86 2.74
CA ARG A 231 -8.36 -14.24 2.23
C ARG A 231 -7.79 -14.26 0.82
N ALA A 232 -8.37 -13.49 -0.10
CA ALA A 232 -7.92 -13.46 -1.50
C ALA A 232 -6.44 -13.06 -1.63
N CYS A 233 -5.97 -12.10 -0.82
CA CYS A 233 -4.56 -11.74 -0.79
C CYS A 233 -3.68 -12.87 -0.25
N LEU A 234 -4.08 -13.56 0.81
CA LEU A 234 -3.32 -14.66 1.41
C LEU A 234 -3.29 -15.89 0.51
N ASP A 235 -4.41 -16.24 -0.12
CA ASP A 235 -4.51 -17.33 -1.09
C ASP A 235 -3.59 -17.07 -2.28
N LEU A 236 -3.68 -15.86 -2.87
CA LEU A 236 -2.85 -15.46 -4.01
C LEU A 236 -1.36 -15.41 -3.63
N ALA A 237 -1.01 -14.95 -2.42
CA ALA A 237 0.35 -14.99 -1.92
C ALA A 237 0.88 -16.43 -1.84
N THR A 238 0.06 -17.37 -1.36
CA THR A 238 0.41 -18.78 -1.25
C THR A 238 0.58 -19.43 -2.63
N GLU A 239 -0.31 -19.15 -3.58
CA GLU A 239 -0.20 -19.61 -4.97
C GLU A 239 1.12 -19.17 -5.62
N HIS A 240 1.66 -18.01 -5.21
CA HIS A 240 2.94 -17.50 -5.68
C HIS A 240 4.14 -17.90 -4.80
N GLY A 241 3.95 -18.77 -3.81
CA GLY A 241 5.01 -19.23 -2.91
C GLY A 241 5.60 -18.14 -2.03
N LEU A 242 4.80 -17.11 -1.69
CA LEU A 242 5.21 -16.01 -0.81
C LEU A 242 5.09 -16.45 0.65
N THR A 243 5.96 -15.92 1.49
CA THR A 243 6.04 -16.26 2.93
C THR A 243 5.77 -15.08 3.86
N SER A 244 5.69 -13.86 3.30
CA SER A 244 5.44 -12.64 4.06
C SER A 244 4.54 -11.67 3.29
N VAL A 245 3.48 -11.16 3.97
CA VAL A 245 2.53 -10.19 3.43
C VAL A 245 2.30 -9.07 4.43
N ALA A 246 2.41 -7.81 3.98
CA ALA A 246 2.06 -6.65 4.79
C ALA A 246 0.73 -6.04 4.32
N PHE A 247 -0.24 -5.98 5.21
CA PHE A 247 -1.54 -5.37 4.98
C PHE A 247 -1.59 -3.93 5.48
N CYS A 248 -2.09 -3.02 4.67
CA CYS A 248 -2.59 -1.73 5.13
C CYS A 248 -3.98 -1.87 5.77
N CYS A 249 -4.49 -0.80 6.39
CA CYS A 249 -5.85 -0.76 6.95
C CYS A 249 -6.88 -0.65 5.80
N ILE A 250 -7.30 -1.79 5.22
CA ILE A 250 -8.19 -1.85 4.06
C ILE A 250 -9.53 -1.18 4.38
N SER A 251 -10.02 -0.34 3.46
CA SER A 251 -11.29 0.40 3.50
C SER A 251 -11.43 1.48 4.58
N THR A 252 -10.48 1.69 5.49
CA THR A 252 -10.63 2.64 6.61
C THR A 252 -10.38 4.11 6.25
N GLY A 253 -9.87 4.39 5.05
CA GLY A 253 -9.69 5.73 4.52
C GLY A 253 -10.92 6.21 3.74
N GLU A 254 -10.77 6.41 2.43
CA GLU A 254 -11.78 6.92 1.50
C GLU A 254 -13.06 6.05 1.43
N PHE A 255 -12.99 4.80 1.84
CA PHE A 255 -14.13 3.87 1.82
C PHE A 255 -14.91 3.83 3.14
N HIS A 256 -14.50 4.63 4.13
CA HIS A 256 -15.22 4.92 5.38
C HIS A 256 -15.61 3.72 6.23
N TYR A 257 -14.92 2.59 6.10
CA TYR A 257 -15.11 1.46 7.02
C TYR A 257 -14.59 1.85 8.42
N PRO A 258 -15.37 1.66 9.50
CA PRO A 258 -14.93 2.03 10.84
C PRO A 258 -13.64 1.28 11.23
N PRO A 259 -12.59 1.96 11.71
CA PRO A 259 -11.28 1.36 11.94
C PRO A 259 -11.26 0.21 12.94
N GLN A 260 -12.09 0.27 14.01
CA GLN A 260 -12.16 -0.79 15.03
C GLN A 260 -12.68 -2.10 14.43
N GLU A 261 -13.84 -2.07 13.76
CA GLU A 261 -14.48 -3.23 13.15
C GLU A 261 -13.64 -3.77 11.98
N ALA A 262 -12.95 -2.88 11.25
CA ALA A 262 -12.04 -3.29 10.19
C ALA A 262 -10.84 -4.08 10.74
N ALA A 263 -10.22 -3.60 11.81
CA ALA A 263 -9.09 -4.26 12.46
C ALA A 263 -9.49 -5.61 13.08
N GLU A 264 -10.63 -5.68 13.74
CA GLU A 264 -11.18 -6.93 14.28
C GLU A 264 -11.42 -7.96 13.16
N THR A 265 -12.03 -7.53 12.06
CA THR A 265 -12.25 -8.38 10.87
C THR A 265 -10.93 -8.85 10.26
N ALA A 266 -9.94 -7.96 10.14
CA ALA A 266 -8.62 -8.26 9.61
C ALA A 266 -7.93 -9.36 10.43
N VAL A 267 -7.80 -9.14 11.74
CA VAL A 267 -7.08 -10.07 12.64
C VAL A 267 -7.81 -11.41 12.72
N ALA A 268 -9.14 -11.40 12.88
CA ALA A 268 -9.94 -12.63 12.94
C ALA A 268 -9.83 -13.45 11.64
N THR A 269 -9.87 -12.78 10.49
CA THR A 269 -9.77 -13.44 9.18
C THR A 269 -8.38 -14.04 8.96
N CYS A 270 -7.32 -13.28 9.22
CA CYS A 270 -5.95 -13.79 9.07
C CYS A 270 -5.66 -14.95 10.02
N ARG A 271 -6.15 -14.89 11.27
CA ARG A 271 -6.01 -15.96 12.24
C ARG A 271 -6.72 -17.24 11.77
N ALA A 272 -7.98 -17.15 11.38
CA ALA A 272 -8.74 -18.27 10.85
C ALA A 272 -8.10 -18.87 9.59
N TRP A 273 -7.54 -18.02 8.73
CA TRP A 273 -6.84 -18.45 7.52
C TRP A 273 -5.56 -19.26 7.85
N LEU A 274 -4.72 -18.77 8.76
CA LEU A 274 -3.50 -19.49 9.20
C LEU A 274 -3.85 -20.87 9.79
N GLN A 275 -4.89 -20.94 10.65
CA GLN A 275 -5.35 -22.18 11.25
C GLN A 275 -5.88 -23.17 10.20
N ALA A 276 -6.63 -22.69 9.21
CA ALA A 276 -7.23 -23.54 8.19
C ALA A 276 -6.21 -24.14 7.21
N HIS A 277 -5.09 -23.45 7.00
CA HIS A 277 -4.07 -23.85 6.01
C HIS A 277 -2.80 -24.46 6.65
N ASP A 278 -2.75 -24.57 7.99
CA ASP A 278 -1.53 -24.98 8.73
C ASP A 278 -0.28 -24.24 8.21
N ALA A 279 -0.46 -22.92 8.01
CA ALA A 279 0.48 -22.06 7.31
C ALA A 279 1.35 -21.27 8.28
N SER A 280 2.60 -21.04 7.89
CA SER A 280 3.59 -20.23 8.62
C SER A 280 3.83 -18.87 7.95
N MET A 281 2.84 -18.30 7.27
CA MET A 281 2.96 -17.00 6.62
C MET A 281 3.12 -15.88 7.64
N ARG A 282 4.15 -15.06 7.47
CA ARG A 282 4.36 -13.86 8.26
C ARG A 282 3.43 -12.75 7.80
N ILE A 283 2.53 -12.29 8.66
CA ILE A 283 1.52 -11.28 8.35
C ILE A 283 1.84 -10.02 9.14
N VAL A 284 2.18 -8.95 8.42
CA VAL A 284 2.44 -7.63 9.00
C VAL A 284 1.16 -6.79 8.90
N PHE A 285 0.55 -6.44 10.03
CA PHE A 285 -0.47 -5.40 10.10
C PHE A 285 0.25 -4.05 10.14
N ASN A 286 0.31 -3.40 8.99
CA ASN A 286 0.89 -2.08 8.86
C ASN A 286 -0.15 -1.03 9.16
N VAL A 287 0.11 -0.20 10.14
CA VAL A 287 -0.69 0.96 10.51
C VAL A 287 0.11 2.24 10.29
N PHE A 288 -0.58 3.33 9.98
CA PHE A 288 0.06 4.62 9.76
C PHE A 288 -0.29 5.65 10.85
N LYS A 289 -1.57 5.70 11.24
CA LYS A 289 -2.08 6.62 12.26
C LYS A 289 -1.92 6.05 13.66
N ASP A 290 -1.76 6.92 14.65
CA ASP A 290 -1.71 6.52 16.07
C ASP A 290 -3.02 5.88 16.55
N GLU A 291 -4.15 6.31 16.00
CA GLU A 291 -5.46 5.73 16.28
C GLU A 291 -5.52 4.24 15.86
N ASP A 292 -5.07 3.93 14.65
CA ASP A 292 -5.02 2.56 14.15
C ASP A 292 -4.07 1.71 15.01
N LEU A 293 -2.90 2.24 15.38
CA LEU A 293 -1.96 1.56 16.27
C LEU A 293 -2.61 1.23 17.61
N ALA A 294 -3.33 2.18 18.22
CA ALA A 294 -4.00 1.97 19.50
C ALA A 294 -5.09 0.89 19.41
N ILE A 295 -5.80 0.81 18.28
CA ILE A 295 -6.80 -0.23 18.02
C ILE A 295 -6.13 -1.61 17.97
N TYR A 296 -5.12 -1.78 17.12
CA TYR A 296 -4.44 -3.08 16.97
C TYR A 296 -3.74 -3.50 18.26
N ARG A 297 -3.14 -2.57 19.02
CA ARG A 297 -2.55 -2.88 20.33
C ARG A 297 -3.58 -3.43 21.32
N ARG A 298 -4.79 -2.87 21.36
CA ARG A 298 -5.88 -3.41 22.20
C ARG A 298 -6.27 -4.82 21.76
N ILE A 299 -6.41 -5.08 20.45
CA ILE A 299 -6.76 -6.40 19.92
C ILE A 299 -5.68 -7.42 20.28
N PHE A 300 -4.40 -7.05 20.19
CA PHE A 300 -3.27 -7.92 20.50
C PHE A 300 -2.85 -7.91 21.97
N GLN A 301 -3.46 -7.07 22.80
CA GLN A 301 -3.11 -6.93 24.22
C GLN A 301 -1.60 -6.58 24.46
N LEU A 302 -1.12 -5.59 23.70
CA LEU A 302 0.26 -5.07 23.71
C LEU A 302 0.39 -3.77 24.53
#